data_5afb1bd7a8c8f4a1491fd7e25328ed26
#
_entry.id   5afb1bd7a8c8f4a1491fd7e25328ed26
#
_cell.length_a   1.000
_cell.length_b   1.000
_cell.length_c   1.000
_cell.angle_alpha   90.00
_cell.angle_beta   90.00
_cell.angle_gamma   90.00
#
_symmetry.space_group_name_H-M   'P 1'
#
loop_
_entity.id
_entity.type
_entity.pdbx_description
1 polymer ?
#
loop_
_entity_poly.entity_id
_entity_poly.type
_entity_poly.pdbx_seq_one_letter_code
_entity_poly.pdbx_strand_id
1 'polypeptide(L)'
;MTNLRILLIFGLIFTPVASQAIDGKDIRTKLHTVFGLYLTPHEAYNMKQKQGDDVLLVDVRARSEIKYIGASKLIDANIPSRFFNPDYTWSDKSATYRTMRNDHFTQDFEKLLSLKGKNKDTPIILICQSGSRVPLAAKKLHEAGFSKVYSQYQGFEGIKAKSGINKGKRVVNGWKNAGLPWSFKLNKEAMYFNFDSTSEQARD
;
A
#
# COMPACT_ATOMS: atom_id res chain seq x y z
N MET A 1 -23.84 62.00 17.52
CA MET A 1 -22.48 61.44 17.46
C MET A 1 -22.60 59.91 17.34
N THR A 2 -22.55 59.41 16.11
CA THR A 2 -22.84 58.00 15.80
C THR A 2 -21.51 57.28 15.53
N ASN A 3 -21.10 56.40 16.45
CA ASN A 3 -19.88 55.62 16.33
C ASN A 3 -20.10 54.43 15.37
N LEU A 4 -19.55 54.51 14.19
CA LEU A 4 -19.49 53.43 13.21
C LEU A 4 -18.34 52.46 13.57
N ARG A 5 -18.66 51.26 14.09
CA ARG A 5 -17.69 50.20 14.34
C ARG A 5 -17.48 49.41 13.05
N ILE A 6 -16.31 49.57 12.43
CA ILE A 6 -15.86 48.76 11.27
C ILE A 6 -15.44 47.40 11.80
N LEU A 7 -16.18 46.36 11.42
CA LEU A 7 -15.81 44.96 11.71
C LEU A 7 -14.88 44.45 10.57
N LEU A 8 -13.58 44.37 10.85
CA LEU A 8 -12.61 43.74 9.94
C LEU A 8 -12.77 42.22 10.04
N ILE A 9 -13.39 41.63 9.02
CA ILE A 9 -13.44 40.16 8.85
C ILE A 9 -12.12 39.72 8.18
N PHE A 10 -11.23 39.13 8.98
CA PHE A 10 -10.03 38.46 8.44
C PHE A 10 -10.47 37.12 7.81
N GLY A 11 -10.64 37.09 6.49
CA GLY A 11 -10.86 35.87 5.75
C GLY A 11 -9.56 35.04 5.74
N LEU A 12 -9.53 33.92 6.45
CA LEU A 12 -8.48 32.92 6.28
C LEU A 12 -8.60 32.34 4.86
N ILE A 13 -7.69 32.75 3.98
CA ILE A 13 -7.53 32.10 2.67
C ILE A 13 -6.85 30.76 2.90
N PHE A 14 -7.65 29.70 2.91
CA PHE A 14 -7.15 28.32 2.87
C PHE A 14 -6.64 28.06 1.43
N THR A 15 -5.35 28.25 1.20
CA THR A 15 -4.73 27.78 -0.04
C THR A 15 -4.62 26.24 0.07
N PRO A 16 -5.20 25.48 -0.88
CA PRO A 16 -4.99 24.05 -0.91
C PRO A 16 -3.51 23.80 -1.19
N VAL A 17 -2.79 23.21 -0.22
CA VAL A 17 -1.47 22.64 -0.44
C VAL A 17 -1.68 21.48 -1.42
N ALA A 18 -1.43 21.72 -2.71
CA ALA A 18 -1.34 20.65 -3.68
C ALA A 18 -0.18 19.74 -3.23
N SER A 19 -0.51 18.53 -2.81
CA SER A 19 0.48 17.48 -2.58
C SER A 19 1.21 17.27 -3.92
N GLN A 20 2.43 17.81 -4.03
CA GLN A 20 3.26 17.56 -5.19
C GLN A 20 3.66 16.09 -5.14
N ALA A 21 3.25 15.32 -6.15
CA ALA A 21 3.72 13.95 -6.33
C ALA A 21 5.25 13.97 -6.33
N ILE A 22 5.86 13.08 -5.54
CA ILE A 22 7.33 12.98 -5.47
C ILE A 22 7.86 12.71 -6.87
N ASP A 23 8.85 13.51 -7.31
CA ASP A 23 9.53 13.29 -8.57
C ASP A 23 10.22 11.91 -8.51
N GLY A 24 9.95 11.04 -9.49
CA GLY A 24 10.56 9.73 -9.60
C GLY A 24 12.09 9.75 -9.59
N LYS A 25 12.72 10.90 -9.87
CA LYS A 25 14.18 11.10 -9.84
C LYS A 25 14.78 10.87 -8.45
N ASP A 26 14.01 11.15 -7.37
CA ASP A 26 14.45 10.96 -5.99
C ASP A 26 14.26 9.52 -5.50
N ILE A 27 13.63 8.68 -6.31
CA ILE A 27 13.33 7.29 -5.98
C ILE A 27 14.34 6.37 -6.67
N ARG A 28 14.90 5.41 -5.92
CA ARG A 28 15.82 4.43 -6.49
C ARG A 28 15.18 3.73 -7.69
N THR A 29 15.87 3.67 -8.83
CA THR A 29 15.39 3.11 -10.11
C THR A 29 14.69 1.75 -9.96
N LYS A 30 15.19 0.86 -9.08
CA LYS A 30 14.57 -0.44 -8.83
C LYS A 30 13.18 -0.39 -8.21
N LEU A 31 12.72 0.76 -7.73
CA LEU A 31 11.39 1.00 -7.18
C LEU A 31 10.47 1.72 -8.16
N HIS A 32 10.97 2.06 -9.35
CA HIS A 32 10.15 2.70 -10.38
C HIS A 32 9.05 1.76 -10.85
N THR A 33 7.87 2.34 -11.06
CA THR A 33 6.69 1.65 -11.59
C THR A 33 6.33 2.20 -12.96
N VAL A 34 5.64 1.41 -13.75
CA VAL A 34 5.13 1.82 -15.06
C VAL A 34 4.18 3.02 -14.99
N PHE A 35 3.52 3.25 -13.85
CA PHE A 35 2.61 4.38 -13.65
C PHE A 35 3.31 5.68 -13.26
N GLY A 36 4.53 5.62 -12.72
CA GLY A 36 5.25 6.81 -12.25
C GLY A 36 4.59 7.54 -11.07
N LEU A 37 3.63 6.90 -10.39
CA LEU A 37 2.86 7.47 -9.28
C LEU A 37 3.41 6.97 -7.94
N TYR A 38 3.97 7.88 -7.14
CA TYR A 38 4.65 7.52 -5.89
C TYR A 38 4.09 8.30 -4.71
N LEU A 39 4.03 7.63 -3.55
CA LEU A 39 3.59 8.21 -2.29
C LEU A 39 4.52 7.79 -1.15
N THR A 40 4.88 8.75 -0.29
CA THR A 40 5.41 8.45 1.03
C THR A 40 4.33 7.80 1.90
N PRO A 41 4.66 7.23 3.08
CA PRO A 41 3.67 6.74 4.03
C PRO A 41 2.63 7.80 4.42
N HIS A 42 3.06 9.03 4.70
CA HIS A 42 2.16 10.13 5.08
C HIS A 42 1.24 10.56 3.94
N GLU A 43 1.74 10.64 2.70
CA GLU A 43 0.91 10.97 1.55
C GLU A 43 -0.13 9.88 1.27
N ALA A 44 0.27 8.61 1.36
CA ALA A 44 -0.65 7.48 1.22
C ALA A 44 -1.73 7.49 2.31
N TYR A 45 -1.35 7.75 3.56
CA TYR A 45 -2.27 7.92 4.68
C TYR A 45 -3.26 9.06 4.42
N ASN A 46 -2.75 10.25 4.09
CA ASN A 46 -3.56 11.44 3.86
C ASN A 46 -4.50 11.27 2.66
N MET A 47 -4.02 10.63 1.57
CA MET A 47 -4.85 10.32 0.41
C MET A 47 -6.00 9.39 0.80
N LYS A 48 -5.72 8.31 1.54
CA LYS A 48 -6.75 7.38 2.02
C LYS A 48 -7.73 8.04 2.98
N GLN A 49 -7.26 8.88 3.92
CA GLN A 49 -8.13 9.61 4.84
C GLN A 49 -9.05 10.60 4.12
N LYS A 50 -8.54 11.30 3.10
CA LYS A 50 -9.29 12.31 2.36
C LYS A 50 -10.30 11.71 1.38
N GLN A 51 -9.94 10.63 0.70
CA GLN A 51 -10.73 10.04 -0.38
C GLN A 51 -11.57 8.83 0.08
N GLY A 52 -11.34 8.32 1.29
CA GLY A 52 -12.14 7.21 1.83
C GLY A 52 -12.19 6.02 0.88
N ASP A 53 -13.40 5.63 0.49
CA ASP A 53 -13.63 4.48 -0.39
C ASP A 53 -13.37 4.77 -1.88
N ASP A 54 -13.07 6.01 -2.26
CA ASP A 54 -12.71 6.36 -3.64
C ASP A 54 -11.26 6.02 -3.99
N VAL A 55 -10.46 5.59 -3.01
CA VAL A 55 -9.13 5.02 -3.19
C VAL A 55 -8.98 3.74 -2.38
N LEU A 56 -8.38 2.71 -2.96
CA LEU A 56 -8.14 1.43 -2.28
C LEU A 56 -6.68 1.34 -1.83
N LEU A 57 -6.44 1.08 -0.53
CA LEU A 57 -5.12 0.76 0.00
C LEU A 57 -4.99 -0.77 0.10
N VAL A 58 -4.15 -1.35 -0.75
CA VAL A 58 -3.98 -2.80 -0.86
C VAL A 58 -2.59 -3.24 -0.42
N ASP A 59 -2.54 -4.11 0.60
CA ASP A 59 -1.29 -4.70 1.08
C ASP A 59 -0.98 -5.99 0.31
N VAL A 60 0.13 -5.99 -0.43
CA VAL A 60 0.53 -7.13 -1.27
C VAL A 60 1.53 -8.06 -0.59
N ARG A 61 1.66 -7.98 0.74
CA ARG A 61 2.48 -8.89 1.54
C ARG A 61 1.79 -10.24 1.73
N ALA A 62 2.60 -11.27 2.02
CA ALA A 62 2.08 -12.59 2.34
C ALA A 62 1.28 -12.59 3.65
N ARG A 63 0.34 -13.51 3.79
CA ARG A 63 -0.50 -13.69 5.00
C ARG A 63 0.32 -13.85 6.28
N SER A 64 1.46 -14.55 6.20
CA SER A 64 2.40 -14.71 7.32
C SER A 64 3.03 -13.38 7.75
N GLU A 65 3.40 -12.51 6.79
CA GLU A 65 3.90 -11.17 7.11
C GLU A 65 2.83 -10.32 7.81
N ILE A 66 1.59 -10.35 7.32
CA ILE A 66 0.47 -9.64 7.95
C ILE A 66 0.27 -10.13 9.39
N LYS A 67 0.27 -11.44 9.62
CA LYS A 67 0.07 -12.02 10.95
C LYS A 67 1.17 -11.63 11.95
N TYR A 68 2.43 -11.74 11.54
CA TYR A 68 3.56 -11.60 12.49
C TYR A 68 4.12 -10.18 12.58
N ILE A 69 3.86 -9.32 11.60
CA ILE A 69 4.36 -7.95 11.55
C ILE A 69 3.26 -6.93 11.78
N GLY A 70 1.99 -7.33 11.62
CA GLY A 70 0.84 -6.45 11.66
C GLY A 70 0.57 -5.75 10.32
N ALA A 71 -0.49 -4.96 10.27
CA ALA A 71 -0.92 -4.20 9.09
C ALA A 71 -1.44 -2.82 9.45
N SER A 72 -1.52 -1.92 8.47
CA SER A 72 -2.26 -0.67 8.63
C SER A 72 -3.74 -0.97 8.88
N LYS A 73 -4.37 -0.21 9.77
CA LYS A 73 -5.82 -0.30 10.01
C LYS A 73 -6.66 0.20 8.82
N LEU A 74 -6.03 0.84 7.85
CA LEU A 74 -6.69 1.47 6.71
C LEU A 74 -6.67 0.61 5.44
N ILE A 75 -6.09 -0.60 5.49
CA ILE A 75 -6.10 -1.46 4.29
C ILE A 75 -7.52 -1.91 3.96
N ASP A 76 -7.86 -1.79 2.68
CA ASP A 76 -9.12 -2.29 2.12
C ASP A 76 -9.03 -3.77 1.78
N ALA A 77 -7.82 -4.23 1.43
CA ALA A 77 -7.56 -5.63 1.13
C ALA A 77 -6.09 -6.02 1.39
N ASN A 78 -5.88 -7.27 1.79
CA ASN A 78 -4.62 -7.96 1.63
C ASN A 78 -4.73 -8.90 0.43
N ILE A 79 -3.99 -8.63 -0.63
CA ILE A 79 -3.88 -9.49 -1.82
C ILE A 79 -2.41 -9.83 -2.03
N PRO A 80 -1.94 -10.99 -1.55
CA PRO A 80 -0.54 -11.36 -1.62
C PRO A 80 -0.02 -11.45 -3.05
N SER A 81 1.08 -10.78 -3.36
CA SER A 81 1.79 -10.98 -4.64
C SER A 81 2.61 -12.28 -4.65
N ARG A 82 2.84 -12.85 -3.46
CA ARG A 82 3.55 -14.10 -3.23
C ARG A 82 3.00 -14.82 -2.01
N PHE A 83 3.03 -16.13 -2.04
CA PHE A 83 2.71 -17.01 -0.92
C PHE A 83 3.97 -17.63 -0.32
N PHE A 84 3.87 -18.11 0.92
CA PHE A 84 4.82 -19.06 1.47
C PHE A 84 4.72 -20.36 0.66
N ASN A 85 5.88 -20.95 0.30
CA ASN A 85 5.87 -22.22 -0.42
C ASN A 85 5.68 -23.36 0.58
N PRO A 86 4.60 -24.15 0.48
CA PRO A 86 4.34 -25.27 1.38
C PRO A 86 5.38 -26.39 1.27
N ASP A 87 6.10 -26.49 0.14
CA ASP A 87 7.11 -27.54 -0.11
C ASP A 87 8.44 -27.29 0.59
N TYR A 88 8.52 -26.27 1.45
CA TYR A 88 9.74 -25.91 2.21
C TYR A 88 11.00 -25.74 1.35
N THR A 89 10.86 -25.40 0.07
CA THR A 89 11.97 -25.26 -0.87
C THR A 89 12.94 -24.16 -0.41
N TRP A 90 14.19 -24.51 -0.31
CA TRP A 90 15.27 -23.61 0.13
C TRP A 90 15.90 -22.84 -1.02
N SER A 91 16.42 -21.67 -0.72
CA SER A 91 17.24 -20.86 -1.64
C SER A 91 18.60 -20.56 -1.00
N ASP A 92 19.65 -21.20 -1.48
CA ASP A 92 21.03 -20.98 -1.00
C ASP A 92 21.47 -19.54 -1.26
N LYS A 93 21.09 -18.96 -2.40
CA LYS A 93 21.41 -17.58 -2.77
C LYS A 93 20.91 -16.55 -1.76
N SER A 94 19.75 -16.77 -1.16
CA SER A 94 19.11 -15.83 -0.21
C SER A 94 19.12 -16.34 1.22
N ALA A 95 19.65 -17.56 1.46
CA ALA A 95 19.69 -18.26 2.74
C ALA A 95 18.32 -18.23 3.45
N THR A 96 17.26 -18.60 2.71
CA THR A 96 15.88 -18.62 3.25
C THR A 96 14.98 -19.52 2.39
N TYR A 97 13.77 -19.76 2.89
CA TYR A 97 12.73 -20.46 2.12
C TYR A 97 12.28 -19.66 0.89
N ARG A 98 12.02 -20.38 -0.20
CA ARG A 98 11.45 -19.78 -1.40
C ARG A 98 9.97 -19.45 -1.18
N THR A 99 9.53 -18.40 -1.86
CA THR A 99 8.11 -18.07 -1.98
C THR A 99 7.63 -18.43 -3.37
N MET A 100 6.36 -18.80 -3.51
CA MET A 100 5.71 -18.97 -4.80
C MET A 100 4.96 -17.70 -5.20
N ARG A 101 4.81 -17.46 -6.50
CA ARG A 101 4.03 -16.32 -7.01
C ARG A 101 2.54 -16.56 -6.80
N ASN A 102 1.78 -15.48 -6.68
CA ASN A 102 0.34 -15.56 -6.87
C ASN A 102 0.05 -15.45 -8.36
N ASP A 103 -0.34 -16.55 -8.97
CA ASP A 103 -0.65 -16.60 -10.41
C ASP A 103 -2.04 -16.02 -10.72
N HIS A 104 -2.92 -15.91 -9.71
CA HIS A 104 -4.25 -15.31 -9.80
C HIS A 104 -4.29 -13.84 -9.32
N PHE A 105 -3.12 -13.19 -9.17
CA PHE A 105 -2.99 -11.86 -8.57
C PHE A 105 -3.91 -10.81 -9.21
N THR A 106 -4.03 -10.79 -10.52
CA THR A 106 -4.88 -9.84 -11.24
C THR A 106 -6.36 -10.15 -11.08
N GLN A 107 -6.74 -11.42 -11.13
CA GLN A 107 -8.12 -11.88 -10.90
C GLN A 107 -8.58 -11.58 -9.47
N ASP A 108 -7.69 -11.71 -8.49
CA ASP A 108 -7.98 -11.34 -7.10
C ASP A 108 -8.27 -9.83 -6.96
N PHE A 109 -7.56 -8.98 -7.71
CA PHE A 109 -7.86 -7.54 -7.77
C PHE A 109 -9.18 -7.26 -8.48
N GLU A 110 -9.50 -7.97 -9.55
CA GLU A 110 -10.79 -7.85 -10.23
C GLU A 110 -11.94 -8.26 -9.31
N LYS A 111 -11.77 -9.34 -8.53
CA LYS A 111 -12.73 -9.75 -7.50
C LYS A 111 -12.88 -8.67 -6.42
N LEU A 112 -11.78 -8.05 -5.93
CA LEU A 112 -11.84 -6.93 -5.01
C LEU A 112 -12.67 -5.77 -5.58
N LEU A 113 -12.40 -5.37 -6.84
CA LEU A 113 -13.14 -4.28 -7.47
C LEU A 113 -14.64 -4.60 -7.58
N SER A 114 -14.99 -5.80 -8.00
CA SER A 114 -16.38 -6.27 -8.10
C SER A 114 -17.10 -6.19 -6.74
N LEU A 115 -16.48 -6.74 -5.68
CA LEU A 115 -17.03 -6.72 -4.32
C LEU A 115 -17.21 -5.31 -3.75
N LYS A 116 -16.38 -4.37 -4.19
CA LYS A 116 -16.44 -2.96 -3.75
C LYS A 116 -17.29 -2.08 -4.68
N GLY A 117 -17.87 -2.61 -5.76
CA GLY A 117 -18.58 -1.81 -6.76
C GLY A 117 -17.69 -0.80 -7.48
N LYS A 118 -16.42 -1.14 -7.70
CA LYS A 118 -15.38 -0.30 -8.31
C LYS A 118 -14.97 -0.85 -9.68
N ASN A 119 -14.15 -0.08 -10.41
CA ASN A 119 -13.63 -0.45 -11.72
C ASN A 119 -12.12 -0.24 -11.81
N LYS A 120 -11.52 -0.53 -12.97
CA LYS A 120 -10.06 -0.44 -13.19
C LYS A 120 -9.51 0.99 -13.21
N ASP A 121 -10.38 2.01 -13.22
CA ASP A 121 -9.99 3.43 -13.10
C ASP A 121 -9.95 3.91 -11.65
N THR A 122 -10.42 3.09 -10.71
CA THR A 122 -10.34 3.38 -9.28
C THR A 122 -8.87 3.47 -8.84
N PRO A 123 -8.46 4.56 -8.19
CA PRO A 123 -7.11 4.69 -7.67
C PRO A 123 -6.78 3.60 -6.66
N ILE A 124 -5.63 2.95 -6.82
CA ILE A 124 -5.15 1.90 -5.92
C ILE A 124 -3.78 2.29 -5.39
N ILE A 125 -3.60 2.25 -4.07
CA ILE A 125 -2.30 2.41 -3.41
C ILE A 125 -1.79 1.01 -3.05
N LEU A 126 -0.64 0.61 -3.60
CA LEU A 126 0.03 -0.63 -3.24
C LEU A 126 1.05 -0.40 -2.13
N ILE A 127 0.98 -1.24 -1.10
CA ILE A 127 1.98 -1.31 -0.04
C ILE A 127 2.54 -2.73 0.09
N CYS A 128 3.86 -2.85 0.24
CA CYS A 128 4.50 -4.12 0.58
C CYS A 128 5.46 -3.92 1.76
N GLN A 129 6.43 -4.80 1.99
CA GLN A 129 7.34 -4.68 3.14
C GLN A 129 8.27 -3.45 3.06
N SER A 130 8.88 -3.17 1.89
CA SER A 130 9.91 -2.14 1.69
C SER A 130 9.87 -1.47 0.32
N GLY A 131 8.74 -1.53 -0.37
CA GLY A 131 8.54 -0.99 -1.71
C GLY A 131 8.98 -1.91 -2.86
N SER A 132 9.88 -2.86 -2.61
CA SER A 132 10.56 -3.63 -3.67
C SER A 132 9.67 -4.60 -4.48
N ARG A 133 8.52 -5.01 -3.97
CA ARG A 133 7.57 -5.89 -4.66
C ARG A 133 6.56 -5.12 -5.52
N VAL A 134 6.36 -3.83 -5.20
CA VAL A 134 5.36 -3.00 -5.87
C VAL A 134 5.62 -2.83 -7.37
N PRO A 135 6.85 -2.63 -7.88
CA PRO A 135 7.06 -2.48 -9.31
C PRO A 135 6.51 -3.63 -10.16
N LEU A 136 6.77 -4.87 -9.75
CA LEU A 136 6.24 -6.04 -10.47
C LEU A 136 4.73 -6.18 -10.30
N ALA A 137 4.19 -5.91 -9.12
CA ALA A 137 2.75 -5.93 -8.87
C ALA A 137 2.03 -4.87 -9.73
N ALA A 138 2.55 -3.64 -9.75
CA ALA A 138 2.03 -2.54 -10.56
C ALA A 138 2.08 -2.87 -12.06
N LYS A 139 3.17 -3.48 -12.55
CA LYS A 139 3.29 -3.93 -13.94
C LYS A 139 2.18 -4.91 -14.31
N LYS A 140 1.91 -5.93 -13.49
CA LYS A 140 0.82 -6.90 -13.72
C LYS A 140 -0.55 -6.22 -13.79
N LEU A 141 -0.82 -5.25 -12.91
CA LEU A 141 -2.08 -4.50 -12.93
C LEU A 141 -2.20 -3.62 -14.17
N HIS A 142 -1.11 -2.97 -14.59
CA HIS A 142 -1.09 -2.19 -15.84
C HIS A 142 -1.41 -3.07 -17.06
N GLU A 143 -0.77 -4.24 -17.17
CA GLU A 143 -1.02 -5.22 -18.24
C GLU A 143 -2.46 -5.74 -18.24
N ALA A 144 -3.13 -5.73 -17.07
CA ALA A 144 -4.55 -6.08 -16.93
C ALA A 144 -5.50 -4.87 -17.10
N GLY A 145 -5.00 -3.69 -17.51
CA GLY A 145 -5.81 -2.52 -17.86
C GLY A 145 -6.18 -1.61 -16.68
N PHE A 146 -5.55 -1.74 -15.51
CA PHE A 146 -5.73 -0.77 -14.42
C PHE A 146 -5.05 0.54 -14.79
N SER A 147 -5.69 1.69 -14.52
CA SER A 147 -5.23 3.00 -14.99
C SER A 147 -4.48 3.83 -13.95
N LYS A 148 -4.74 3.62 -12.64
CA LYS A 148 -4.21 4.48 -11.56
C LYS A 148 -3.69 3.66 -10.38
N VAL A 149 -2.41 3.24 -10.44
CA VAL A 149 -1.79 2.47 -9.35
C VAL A 149 -0.61 3.24 -8.77
N TYR A 150 -0.76 3.65 -7.53
CA TYR A 150 0.24 4.37 -6.74
C TYR A 150 1.15 3.38 -5.99
N SER A 151 2.42 3.68 -5.95
CA SER A 151 3.40 2.97 -5.12
C SER A 151 3.63 3.71 -3.81
N GLN A 152 3.22 3.14 -2.68
CA GLN A 152 3.78 3.57 -1.41
C GLN A 152 5.19 2.95 -1.30
N TYR A 153 6.16 3.65 -1.87
CA TYR A 153 7.49 3.12 -2.24
C TYR A 153 8.41 2.78 -1.06
N GLN A 154 8.08 3.22 0.15
CA GLN A 154 8.86 2.89 1.35
C GLN A 154 8.39 1.59 2.02
N GLY A 155 7.18 1.14 1.74
CA GLY A 155 6.58 -0.07 2.30
C GLY A 155 6.13 0.07 3.74
N PHE A 156 5.69 -1.05 4.32
CA PHE A 156 5.16 -1.08 5.68
C PHE A 156 6.25 -0.98 6.74
N GLU A 157 7.34 -1.76 6.61
CA GLU A 157 8.46 -1.77 7.56
C GLU A 157 9.65 -0.90 7.13
N GLY A 158 9.72 -0.54 5.85
CA GLY A 158 10.83 0.23 5.31
C GLY A 158 12.09 -0.58 5.03
N ILE A 159 13.20 0.13 4.85
CA ILE A 159 14.51 -0.46 4.56
C ILE A 159 15.33 -0.71 5.82
N LYS A 160 16.28 -1.64 5.72
CA LYS A 160 17.23 -1.93 6.79
C LYS A 160 18.26 -0.80 6.94
N ALA A 161 18.58 -0.44 8.19
CA ALA A 161 19.71 0.43 8.49
C ALA A 161 21.01 -0.24 8.05
N LYS A 162 21.90 0.56 7.45
CA LYS A 162 23.19 0.09 6.90
C LYS A 162 24.32 0.09 7.93
N SER A 163 24.18 0.89 8.99
CA SER A 163 25.22 1.11 10.01
C SER A 163 24.61 1.43 11.39
N GLY A 164 25.45 1.57 12.40
CA GLY A 164 25.08 1.90 13.78
C GLY A 164 24.41 0.74 14.53
N ILE A 165 23.89 1.04 15.73
CA ILE A 165 23.25 0.08 16.64
C ILE A 165 22.02 -0.64 16.02
N ASN A 166 21.43 -0.05 15.00
CA ASN A 166 20.27 -0.58 14.29
C ASN A 166 20.62 -1.28 12.97
N LYS A 167 21.92 -1.54 12.69
CA LYS A 167 22.36 -2.23 11.47
C LYS A 167 21.56 -3.53 11.27
N GLY A 168 20.97 -3.68 10.08
CA GLY A 168 20.16 -4.83 9.70
C GLY A 168 18.68 -4.76 10.13
N LYS A 169 18.30 -3.86 11.05
CA LYS A 169 16.90 -3.65 11.47
C LYS A 169 16.17 -2.70 10.51
N ARG A 170 14.86 -2.93 10.30
CA ARG A 170 13.99 -2.07 9.47
C ARG A 170 13.46 -0.90 10.29
N VAL A 171 14.24 0.19 10.32
CA VAL A 171 13.94 1.37 11.16
C VAL A 171 14.15 2.70 10.43
N VAL A 172 14.44 2.67 9.13
CA VAL A 172 14.85 3.89 8.41
C VAL A 172 13.65 4.69 7.92
N ASN A 173 12.65 4.00 7.36
CA ASN A 173 11.44 4.61 6.77
C ASN A 173 10.31 3.57 6.76
N GLY A 174 9.19 3.88 6.10
CA GLY A 174 8.04 2.97 6.00
C GLY A 174 6.92 3.34 6.97
N TRP A 175 5.75 2.75 6.77
CA TRP A 175 4.51 3.04 7.49
C TRP A 175 4.65 2.98 9.01
N LYS A 176 5.22 1.90 9.54
CA LYS A 176 5.42 1.71 10.98
C LYS A 176 6.34 2.77 11.58
N ASN A 177 7.46 3.04 10.91
CA ASN A 177 8.47 3.98 11.41
C ASN A 177 8.03 5.44 11.24
N ALA A 178 7.06 5.72 10.38
CA ALA A 178 6.42 7.03 10.25
C ALA A 178 5.38 7.31 11.37
N GLY A 179 5.19 6.39 12.32
CA GLY A 179 4.25 6.55 13.43
C GLY A 179 2.77 6.47 13.01
N LEU A 180 2.48 5.97 11.81
CA LEU A 180 1.11 5.88 11.30
C LEU A 180 0.35 4.72 11.93
N PRO A 181 -1.00 4.76 11.99
CA PRO A 181 -1.81 3.73 12.65
C PRO A 181 -1.65 2.34 12.04
N TRP A 182 -1.35 1.37 12.88
CA TRP A 182 -1.25 -0.05 12.52
C TRP A 182 -1.59 -0.95 13.72
N SER A 183 -1.82 -2.25 13.47
CA SER A 183 -2.19 -3.20 14.51
C SER A 183 -1.81 -4.65 14.14
N PHE A 184 -1.64 -5.50 15.16
CA PHE A 184 -1.66 -6.95 15.02
C PHE A 184 -3.09 -7.52 15.00
N LYS A 185 -4.09 -6.75 15.47
CA LYS A 185 -5.51 -7.10 15.33
C LYS A 185 -5.94 -6.74 13.92
N LEU A 186 -6.17 -7.76 13.10
CA LEU A 186 -6.48 -7.61 11.68
C LEU A 186 -7.99 -7.47 11.48
N ASN A 187 -8.39 -6.71 10.46
CA ASN A 187 -9.78 -6.66 10.00
C ASN A 187 -10.05 -7.88 9.11
N LYS A 188 -10.95 -8.77 9.53
CA LYS A 188 -11.30 -10.00 8.81
C LYS A 188 -11.72 -9.73 7.36
N GLU A 189 -12.50 -8.67 7.13
CA GLU A 189 -13.05 -8.34 5.81
C GLU A 189 -12.00 -7.85 4.81
N ALA A 190 -10.86 -7.35 5.31
CA ALA A 190 -9.73 -6.97 4.48
C ALA A 190 -8.76 -8.13 4.18
N MET A 191 -9.00 -9.33 4.68
CA MET A 191 -8.05 -10.44 4.53
C MET A 191 -8.26 -11.20 3.23
N TYR A 192 -7.18 -11.84 2.75
CA TYR A 192 -7.06 -12.46 1.43
C TYR A 192 -8.17 -13.48 1.09
N PHE A 193 -8.62 -14.28 2.04
CA PHE A 193 -9.66 -15.29 1.78
C PHE A 193 -10.96 -14.70 1.20
N ASN A 194 -11.23 -13.40 1.39
CA ASN A 194 -12.37 -12.73 0.76
C ASN A 194 -12.14 -12.44 -0.73
N PHE A 195 -10.88 -12.31 -1.14
CA PHE A 195 -10.45 -11.87 -2.47
C PHE A 195 -9.82 -12.98 -3.30
N ASP A 196 -9.58 -14.15 -2.73
CA ASP A 196 -9.06 -15.32 -3.44
C ASP A 196 -10.03 -15.72 -4.55
N SER A 197 -9.63 -15.48 -5.80
CA SER A 197 -10.44 -15.75 -6.98
C SER A 197 -10.60 -17.25 -7.28
N THR A 198 -9.76 -18.09 -6.63
CA THR A 198 -9.81 -19.55 -6.79
C THR A 198 -10.68 -20.23 -5.74
N SER A 199 -11.04 -19.51 -4.67
CA SER A 199 -11.89 -20.09 -3.63
C SER A 199 -13.37 -19.99 -4.03
N GLU A 200 -14.01 -21.13 -4.20
CA GLU A 200 -15.47 -21.26 -4.16
C GLU A 200 -15.96 -21.17 -2.71
N GLN A 201 -15.66 -20.08 -2.02
CA GLN A 201 -16.31 -19.88 -0.72
C GLN A 201 -17.77 -19.60 -1.01
N ALA A 202 -18.59 -20.63 -0.73
CA ALA A 202 -20.01 -20.49 -0.63
C ALA A 202 -20.31 -19.23 0.19
N ARG A 203 -21.06 -18.33 -0.41
CA ARG A 203 -21.66 -17.19 0.27
C ARG A 203 -22.82 -17.76 1.07
N ASP A 204 -22.54 -18.20 2.30
CA ASP A 204 -23.56 -18.38 3.30
C ASP A 204 -23.85 -17.06 4.03
#